data_8a7b31922202a0dac28963117b46ad22
#
_entry.id   8a7b31922202a0dac28963117b46ad22
#
_cell.length_a   1.000
_cell.length_b   1.000
_cell.length_c   1.000
_cell.angle_alpha   90.00
_cell.angle_beta   90.00
_cell.angle_gamma   90.00
#
_symmetry.space_group_name_H-M   'P 1'
#
loop_
_entity.id
_entity.type
_entity.pdbx_description
1 polymer ?
#
loop_
_entity_poly.entity_id
_entity_poly.type
_entity_poly.pdbx_seq_one_letter_code
_entity_poly.pdbx_strand_id
1 'polypeptide(L)'
;MGKTLRRTRVALALAFGVLASAGRAAAVVAWVQMTGAGAEVRLVTQAAACPSVEVDGAARPTRQRAGPDEAFANRVCVAKLRPGDRSVLVEGLQLRAPRPRPERLVILGDSGCRLKGGSFQNCRDPMGWPFPRVAALAAARKPDLVIHVGDYYYREAPCPPGTAGCAGSPYGDRWATWKAELFDPAAPLLAAAPWVFARGNHEACKRGAGGWFRQLDAAPVVKTCPADSDTFAVDLGGPTLFVVDSNDTDDFLAPPGNVARFAARLAPVKSAPGVAWIVTHRPFWDASRLGDLLADGHVNATERAAAKGRDLTGVRLILSGHVHNFTSVGFGSPRPAQLVVGTGGDTLDFGDAPPPAAGTARVDGLPAEIFTMGRFGYFVFDRRGEDWVGRFYDTQDRVAAASVLHGRELVCRAPGSR
;
A
#
# COMPACT_ATOMS: atom_id res chain seq x y z
N MET A 1 76.62 -6.98 58.72
CA MET A 1 75.41 -7.76 58.42
C MET A 1 74.50 -6.81 57.56
N GLY A 2 74.63 -6.88 56.23
CA GLY A 2 73.87 -6.07 55.29
C GLY A 2 72.85 -6.93 54.55
N LYS A 3 71.58 -6.58 54.60
CA LYS A 3 70.52 -7.19 53.82
C LYS A 3 70.19 -6.31 52.61
N THR A 4 70.52 -6.84 51.45
CA THR A 4 70.19 -6.25 50.11
C THR A 4 68.75 -6.54 49.80
N LEU A 5 67.94 -5.47 49.62
CA LEU A 5 66.59 -5.57 49.08
C LEU A 5 66.61 -5.62 47.52
N ARG A 6 66.17 -6.69 46.95
CA ARG A 6 65.87 -6.77 45.50
C ARG A 6 64.52 -6.15 45.22
N ARG A 7 64.48 -5.10 44.36
CA ARG A 7 63.25 -4.51 43.80
C ARG A 7 62.85 -5.26 42.55
N THR A 8 61.76 -5.96 42.63
CA THR A 8 61.08 -6.58 41.48
C THR A 8 60.28 -5.56 40.73
N ARG A 9 60.59 -5.29 39.45
CA ARG A 9 59.79 -4.45 38.55
C ARG A 9 58.70 -5.32 37.93
N VAL A 10 57.46 -5.04 38.23
CA VAL A 10 56.27 -5.59 37.56
C VAL A 10 56.00 -4.70 36.33
N ALA A 11 56.13 -5.25 35.15
CA ALA A 11 55.75 -4.62 33.91
C ALA A 11 54.26 -4.84 33.69
N LEU A 12 53.47 -3.75 33.74
CA LEU A 12 52.03 -3.75 33.43
C LEU A 12 51.87 -3.63 31.92
N ALA A 13 51.51 -4.72 31.25
CA ALA A 13 51.15 -4.71 29.83
C ALA A 13 49.70 -4.20 29.67
N LEU A 14 49.54 -2.98 29.15
CA LEU A 14 48.26 -2.42 28.73
C LEU A 14 47.87 -3.07 27.41
N ALA A 15 46.93 -4.02 27.44
CA ALA A 15 46.27 -4.51 26.24
C ALA A 15 45.23 -3.49 25.77
N PHE A 16 45.55 -2.78 24.67
CA PHE A 16 44.55 -1.98 23.94
C PHE A 16 43.60 -2.93 23.23
N GLY A 17 42.44 -3.16 23.79
CA GLY A 17 41.32 -3.82 23.11
C GLY A 17 40.75 -2.86 22.06
N VAL A 18 40.99 -3.18 20.78
CA VAL A 18 40.27 -2.53 19.65
C VAL A 18 38.84 -3.02 19.71
N LEU A 19 37.96 -2.19 20.28
CA LEU A 19 36.53 -2.33 20.16
C LEU A 19 36.17 -2.07 18.68
N ALA A 20 36.07 -3.14 17.90
CA ALA A 20 35.44 -3.09 16.61
C ALA A 20 33.97 -2.70 16.86
N SER A 21 33.62 -1.45 16.56
CA SER A 21 32.23 -1.01 16.45
C SER A 21 31.61 -1.82 15.32
N ALA A 22 30.86 -2.85 15.67
CA ALA A 22 29.96 -3.50 14.72
C ALA A 22 28.94 -2.46 14.29
N GLY A 23 29.22 -1.77 13.19
CA GLY A 23 28.26 -0.91 12.53
C GLY A 23 27.00 -1.75 12.31
N ARG A 24 25.86 -1.30 12.82
CA ARG A 24 24.58 -1.90 12.50
C ARG A 24 24.46 -1.89 11.00
N ALA A 25 24.51 -3.05 10.37
CA ALA A 25 24.21 -3.19 8.95
C ALA A 25 22.85 -2.49 8.73
N ALA A 26 22.79 -1.57 7.76
CA ALA A 26 21.54 -0.93 7.43
C ALA A 26 20.52 -2.02 7.08
N ALA A 27 19.32 -1.94 7.66
CA ALA A 27 18.29 -2.93 7.41
C ALA A 27 18.02 -3.01 5.90
N VAL A 28 18.05 -4.23 5.38
CA VAL A 28 17.77 -4.51 3.96
C VAL A 28 16.35 -4.08 3.63
N VAL A 29 16.18 -3.30 2.58
CA VAL A 29 14.87 -2.96 2.03
C VAL A 29 14.62 -3.82 0.80
N ALA A 30 13.78 -4.84 0.96
CA ALA A 30 13.43 -5.74 -0.13
C ALA A 30 11.98 -6.22 0.03
N TRP A 31 11.34 -6.54 -1.10
CA TRP A 31 9.97 -7.07 -1.15
C TRP A 31 9.75 -7.89 -2.42
N VAL A 32 8.66 -8.64 -2.44
CA VAL A 32 8.16 -9.29 -3.65
C VAL A 32 7.00 -8.47 -4.18
N GLN A 33 7.03 -8.13 -5.46
CA GLN A 33 5.98 -7.37 -6.14
C GLN A 33 5.35 -8.18 -7.26
N MET A 34 4.02 -8.12 -7.34
CA MET A 34 3.24 -8.60 -8.48
C MET A 34 3.20 -7.53 -9.56
N THR A 35 3.39 -7.92 -10.80
CA THR A 35 3.34 -7.04 -11.98
C THR A 35 2.58 -7.73 -13.10
N GLY A 36 2.25 -7.02 -14.18
CA GLY A 36 1.64 -7.62 -15.37
C GLY A 36 2.52 -8.66 -16.08
N ALA A 37 3.83 -8.68 -15.80
CA ALA A 37 4.79 -9.66 -16.31
C ALA A 37 5.09 -10.80 -15.32
N GLY A 38 4.30 -10.94 -14.25
CA GLY A 38 4.50 -11.89 -13.16
C GLY A 38 5.14 -11.26 -11.93
N ALA A 39 5.65 -12.07 -11.02
CA ALA A 39 6.25 -11.59 -9.79
C ALA A 39 7.74 -11.29 -9.95
N GLU A 40 8.22 -10.32 -9.18
CA GLU A 40 9.64 -10.01 -9.09
C GLU A 40 10.05 -9.64 -7.66
N VAL A 41 11.27 -10.00 -7.29
CA VAL A 41 11.92 -9.47 -6.09
C VAL A 41 12.46 -8.10 -6.42
N ARG A 42 12.23 -7.12 -5.57
CA ARG A 42 12.87 -5.80 -5.59
C ARG A 42 13.70 -5.59 -4.35
N LEU A 43 14.85 -4.98 -4.50
CA LEU A 43 15.69 -4.57 -3.38
C LEU A 43 16.30 -3.20 -3.64
N VAL A 44 16.50 -2.46 -2.58
CA VAL A 44 17.14 -1.15 -2.58
C VAL A 44 18.51 -1.28 -1.93
N THR A 45 19.56 -0.86 -2.64
CA THR A 45 20.95 -1.01 -2.17
C THR A 45 21.79 0.23 -2.49
N GLN A 46 22.82 0.45 -1.67
CA GLN A 46 23.87 1.44 -1.94
C GLN A 46 25.11 0.80 -2.60
N ALA A 47 25.11 -0.51 -2.83
CA ALA A 47 26.21 -1.19 -3.49
C ALA A 47 26.47 -0.64 -4.91
N ALA A 48 27.71 -0.67 -5.36
CA ALA A 48 28.11 -0.20 -6.69
C ALA A 48 27.46 -0.99 -7.83
N ALA A 49 27.09 -2.26 -7.55
CA ALA A 49 26.39 -3.15 -8.49
C ALA A 49 25.20 -3.82 -7.79
N CYS A 50 24.27 -4.35 -8.56
CA CYS A 50 23.16 -5.12 -8.05
C CYS A 50 23.64 -6.47 -7.48
N PRO A 51 23.38 -6.77 -6.19
CA PRO A 51 23.72 -8.07 -5.61
C PRO A 51 22.78 -9.16 -6.13
N SER A 52 23.21 -10.42 -6.11
CA SER A 52 22.32 -11.56 -6.34
C SER A 52 21.40 -11.76 -5.14
N VAL A 53 20.21 -12.32 -5.39
CA VAL A 53 19.31 -12.86 -4.37
C VAL A 53 19.37 -14.38 -4.40
N GLU A 54 18.95 -15.04 -3.33
CA GLU A 54 18.80 -16.48 -3.29
C GLU A 54 17.33 -16.85 -3.48
N VAL A 55 17.05 -17.78 -4.39
CA VAL A 55 15.71 -18.32 -4.63
C VAL A 55 15.80 -19.84 -4.58
N ASP A 56 15.08 -20.46 -3.65
CA ASP A 56 15.09 -21.90 -3.39
C ASP A 56 16.52 -22.47 -3.19
N GLY A 57 17.37 -21.73 -2.47
CA GLY A 57 18.76 -22.09 -2.18
C GLY A 57 19.74 -21.83 -3.32
N ALA A 58 19.31 -21.30 -4.45
CA ALA A 58 20.16 -20.97 -5.60
C ALA A 58 20.31 -19.46 -5.83
N ALA A 59 21.54 -19.01 -6.08
CA ALA A 59 21.79 -17.63 -6.40
C ALA A 59 21.13 -17.24 -7.73
N ARG A 60 20.37 -16.14 -7.73
CA ARG A 60 19.71 -15.55 -8.91
C ARG A 60 20.22 -14.13 -9.11
N PRO A 61 20.82 -13.82 -10.27
CA PRO A 61 21.30 -12.48 -10.55
C PRO A 61 20.14 -11.49 -10.60
N THR A 62 20.38 -10.29 -10.08
CA THR A 62 19.49 -9.16 -10.23
C THR A 62 20.00 -8.21 -11.30
N ARG A 63 19.09 -7.45 -11.91
CA ARG A 63 19.42 -6.35 -12.82
C ARG A 63 19.01 -5.02 -12.23
N GLN A 64 19.71 -3.97 -12.60
CA GLN A 64 19.32 -2.62 -12.20
C GLN A 64 18.01 -2.22 -12.86
N ARG A 65 17.04 -1.80 -12.03
CA ARG A 65 15.81 -1.14 -12.42
C ARG A 65 16.01 0.38 -12.51
N ALA A 66 16.55 0.98 -11.45
CA ALA A 66 16.87 2.40 -11.37
C ALA A 66 18.27 2.59 -10.78
N GLY A 67 19.07 3.46 -11.39
CA GLY A 67 20.37 3.87 -10.89
C GLY A 67 20.26 5.01 -9.87
N PRO A 68 21.34 5.36 -9.14
CA PRO A 68 21.35 6.49 -8.23
C PRO A 68 21.26 7.82 -8.99
N ASP A 69 20.65 8.82 -8.34
CA ASP A 69 20.65 10.23 -8.72
C ASP A 69 20.69 11.12 -7.47
N GLU A 70 20.57 12.43 -7.61
CA GLU A 70 20.66 13.38 -6.52
C GLU A 70 19.59 13.17 -5.42
N ALA A 71 18.34 12.88 -5.82
CA ALA A 71 17.24 12.67 -4.89
C ALA A 71 17.24 11.25 -4.29
N PHE A 72 17.73 10.28 -5.05
CA PHE A 72 17.76 8.85 -4.72
C PHE A 72 19.18 8.30 -4.89
N ALA A 73 20.03 8.53 -3.87
CA ALA A 73 21.42 8.07 -3.88
C ALA A 73 21.59 6.53 -3.83
N ASN A 74 20.52 5.80 -3.98
CA ASN A 74 20.45 4.34 -3.95
C ASN A 74 20.06 3.78 -5.33
N ARG A 75 20.29 2.48 -5.46
CA ARG A 75 19.97 1.67 -6.62
C ARG A 75 18.78 0.77 -6.31
N VAL A 76 17.87 0.60 -7.25
CA VAL A 76 16.81 -0.40 -7.19
C VAL A 76 17.17 -1.55 -8.12
N CYS A 77 17.22 -2.75 -7.57
CA CYS A 77 17.57 -3.97 -8.29
C CYS A 77 16.39 -4.94 -8.30
N VAL A 78 16.25 -5.71 -9.37
CA VAL A 78 15.12 -6.64 -9.54
C VAL A 78 15.58 -7.99 -10.07
N ALA A 79 14.91 -9.05 -9.59
CA ALA A 79 14.99 -10.41 -10.14
C ALA A 79 13.57 -10.95 -10.38
N LYS A 80 13.31 -11.49 -11.57
CA LYS A 80 12.04 -12.16 -11.85
C LYS A 80 11.92 -13.45 -11.06
N LEU A 81 10.75 -13.70 -10.51
CA LEU A 81 10.36 -14.98 -9.94
C LEU A 81 9.65 -15.83 -11.00
N ARG A 82 9.84 -17.14 -10.92
CA ARG A 82 9.17 -18.12 -11.79
C ARG A 82 7.95 -18.69 -11.07
N PRO A 83 6.92 -19.11 -11.78
CA PRO A 83 5.88 -19.93 -11.20
C PRO A 83 6.50 -21.15 -10.50
N GLY A 84 6.17 -21.36 -9.22
CA GLY A 84 6.72 -22.46 -8.44
C GLY A 84 7.91 -22.11 -7.54
N ASP A 85 8.54 -20.94 -7.66
CA ASP A 85 9.51 -20.45 -6.68
C ASP A 85 8.82 -20.33 -5.31
N ARG A 86 9.49 -20.81 -4.22
CA ARG A 86 8.87 -20.95 -2.90
C ARG A 86 9.50 -20.08 -1.83
N SER A 87 10.81 -19.89 -1.88
CA SER A 87 11.55 -19.11 -0.90
C SER A 87 12.45 -18.09 -1.57
N VAL A 88 12.55 -16.92 -0.97
CA VAL A 88 13.39 -15.82 -1.45
C VAL A 88 14.17 -15.29 -0.26
N LEU A 89 15.50 -15.27 -0.36
CA LEU A 89 16.38 -14.72 0.66
C LEU A 89 17.19 -13.57 0.06
N VAL A 90 17.15 -12.40 0.70
CA VAL A 90 17.87 -11.19 0.28
C VAL A 90 18.72 -10.71 1.45
N GLU A 91 20.03 -10.88 1.39
CA GLU A 91 20.97 -10.46 2.45
C GLU A 91 20.52 -10.88 3.87
N GLY A 92 20.01 -12.12 4.02
CA GLY A 92 19.50 -12.66 5.28
C GLY A 92 18.02 -12.34 5.59
N LEU A 93 17.36 -11.48 4.80
CA LEU A 93 15.93 -11.22 4.93
C LEU A 93 15.12 -12.27 4.15
N GLN A 94 14.31 -13.05 4.85
CA GLN A 94 13.39 -14.00 4.23
C GLN A 94 12.14 -13.29 3.72
N LEU A 95 11.84 -13.47 2.43
CA LEU A 95 10.63 -12.99 1.79
C LEU A 95 9.73 -14.17 1.36
N ARG A 96 8.43 -13.94 1.31
CA ARG A 96 7.50 -14.93 0.78
C ARG A 96 7.36 -14.83 -0.73
N ALA A 97 7.44 -15.98 -1.40
CA ALA A 97 7.10 -16.11 -2.81
C ALA A 97 5.57 -16.13 -3.01
N PRO A 98 5.07 -15.74 -4.21
CA PRO A 98 3.64 -15.71 -4.50
C PRO A 98 3.03 -17.11 -4.48
N ARG A 99 1.77 -17.18 -4.03
CA ARG A 99 0.92 -18.37 -4.20
C ARG A 99 0.07 -18.23 -5.47
N PRO A 100 -0.06 -19.27 -6.27
CA PRO A 100 -0.95 -19.24 -7.45
C PRO A 100 -2.42 -18.92 -7.09
N ARG A 101 -2.85 -19.34 -5.90
CA ARG A 101 -4.17 -19.08 -5.36
C ARG A 101 -4.05 -18.55 -3.93
N PRO A 102 -3.98 -17.23 -3.73
CA PRO A 102 -3.96 -16.65 -2.40
C PRO A 102 -5.30 -16.87 -1.68
N GLU A 103 -5.22 -17.28 -0.41
CA GLU A 103 -6.38 -17.55 0.44
C GLU A 103 -6.65 -16.39 1.40
N ARG A 104 -5.63 -15.57 1.70
CA ARG A 104 -5.76 -14.40 2.56
C ARG A 104 -5.16 -13.17 1.92
N LEU A 105 -5.99 -12.16 1.71
CA LEU A 105 -5.60 -10.86 1.20
C LEU A 105 -5.64 -9.82 2.31
N VAL A 106 -4.63 -8.97 2.41
CA VAL A 106 -4.67 -7.74 3.21
C VAL A 106 -4.83 -6.57 2.25
N ILE A 107 -5.79 -5.69 2.53
CA ILE A 107 -6.05 -4.47 1.76
C ILE A 107 -5.87 -3.27 2.69
N LEU A 108 -5.10 -2.27 2.23
CA LEU A 108 -4.89 -0.99 2.90
C LEU A 108 -4.50 0.08 1.87
N GLY A 109 -4.62 1.35 2.24
CA GLY A 109 -4.19 2.50 1.44
C GLY A 109 -4.03 3.74 2.29
N ASP A 110 -3.59 4.84 1.66
CA ASP A 110 -3.49 6.16 2.29
C ASP A 110 -2.66 6.11 3.58
N SER A 111 -1.44 5.58 3.43
CA SER A 111 -0.62 5.15 4.56
C SER A 111 0.41 6.17 5.03
N GLY A 112 0.73 7.19 4.24
CA GLY A 112 1.75 8.18 4.58
C GLY A 112 1.39 9.08 5.74
N CYS A 113 2.35 9.90 6.18
CA CYS A 113 2.15 10.88 7.26
C CYS A 113 2.02 12.29 6.69
N ARG A 114 0.89 12.93 6.87
CA ARG A 114 0.58 14.23 6.26
C ARG A 114 1.47 15.36 6.75
N LEU A 115 2.29 15.88 5.83
CA LEU A 115 3.02 17.15 5.94
C LEU A 115 2.74 17.95 4.66
N LYS A 116 1.59 18.62 4.59
CA LYS A 116 1.11 19.25 3.36
C LYS A 116 0.08 20.34 3.63
N GLY A 117 0.14 21.43 2.89
CA GLY A 117 -0.94 22.40 2.77
C GLY A 117 -1.41 23.03 4.09
N GLY A 118 -0.50 23.23 5.05
CA GLY A 118 -0.85 23.73 6.38
C GLY A 118 -1.39 22.68 7.36
N SER A 119 -1.57 21.43 6.91
CA SER A 119 -1.94 20.29 7.76
C SER A 119 -0.71 19.43 8.07
N PHE A 120 -0.44 19.22 9.36
CA PHE A 120 0.75 18.53 9.84
C PHE A 120 0.37 17.49 10.88
N GLN A 121 0.47 16.24 10.49
CA GLN A 121 0.21 15.10 11.36
C GLN A 121 1.40 14.85 12.29
N ASN A 122 1.16 14.29 13.47
CA ASN A 122 2.25 13.89 14.37
C ASN A 122 2.84 12.54 13.91
N CYS A 123 3.85 12.61 13.03
CA CYS A 123 4.52 11.45 12.44
C CYS A 123 5.33 10.60 13.43
N ARG A 124 5.49 11.04 14.68
CA ARG A 124 6.23 10.34 15.74
C ARG A 124 5.32 9.67 16.75
N ASP A 125 4.05 10.01 16.75
CA ASP A 125 3.06 9.46 17.65
C ASP A 125 2.35 8.27 16.98
N PRO A 126 2.44 7.05 17.54
CA PRO A 126 1.72 5.89 17.02
C PRO A 126 0.19 6.03 16.99
N MET A 127 -0.35 6.98 17.75
CA MET A 127 -1.78 7.32 17.69
C MET A 127 -2.05 8.39 16.63
N GLY A 128 -1.12 9.33 16.46
CA GLY A 128 -1.21 10.39 15.45
C GLY A 128 -0.95 9.89 14.03
N TRP A 129 -0.04 8.93 13.85
CA TRP A 129 0.27 8.25 12.60
C TRP A 129 0.45 6.74 12.83
N PRO A 130 -0.62 5.95 12.75
CA PRO A 130 -0.61 4.57 13.17
C PRO A 130 -0.07 3.58 12.13
N PHE A 131 0.35 4.00 10.94
CA PHE A 131 0.78 3.08 9.88
C PHE A 131 1.82 2.03 10.30
N PRO A 132 2.88 2.35 11.09
CA PRO A 132 3.82 1.32 11.54
C PRO A 132 3.13 0.20 12.34
N ARG A 133 2.13 0.55 13.16
CA ARG A 133 1.33 -0.40 13.92
C ARG A 133 0.37 -1.18 13.04
N VAL A 134 -0.32 -0.51 12.11
CA VAL A 134 -1.21 -1.14 11.12
C VAL A 134 -0.44 -2.19 10.32
N ALA A 135 0.75 -1.85 9.81
CA ALA A 135 1.59 -2.76 9.05
C ALA A 135 2.06 -3.97 9.87
N ALA A 136 2.45 -3.77 11.13
CA ALA A 136 2.87 -4.86 12.02
C ALA A 136 1.71 -5.82 12.33
N LEU A 137 0.52 -5.30 12.63
CA LEU A 137 -0.68 -6.10 12.88
C LEU A 137 -1.14 -6.85 11.62
N ALA A 138 -1.10 -6.20 10.46
CA ALA A 138 -1.40 -6.82 9.18
C ALA A 138 -0.43 -7.96 8.84
N ALA A 139 0.88 -7.79 9.10
CA ALA A 139 1.88 -8.83 8.93
C ALA A 139 1.61 -10.06 9.81
N ALA A 140 1.17 -9.84 11.06
CA ALA A 140 0.82 -10.92 11.99
C ALA A 140 -0.36 -11.78 11.50
N ARG A 141 -1.20 -11.27 10.57
CA ARG A 141 -2.27 -12.04 9.91
C ARG A 141 -1.73 -13.06 8.90
N LYS A 142 -0.42 -13.03 8.58
CA LYS A 142 0.23 -13.93 7.62
C LYS A 142 -0.49 -13.92 6.24
N PRO A 143 -0.62 -12.75 5.60
CA PRO A 143 -1.28 -12.65 4.31
C PRO A 143 -0.56 -13.48 3.23
N ASP A 144 -1.29 -13.88 2.21
CA ASP A 144 -0.72 -14.46 1.00
C ASP A 144 -0.46 -13.39 -0.07
N LEU A 145 -1.17 -12.25 0.02
CA LEU A 145 -1.00 -11.09 -0.83
C LEU A 145 -1.42 -9.83 -0.09
N VAL A 146 -0.68 -8.75 -0.28
CA VAL A 146 -1.04 -7.40 0.18
C VAL A 146 -1.42 -6.56 -1.03
N ILE A 147 -2.57 -5.87 -0.96
CA ILE A 147 -3.04 -4.93 -1.97
C ILE A 147 -3.04 -3.54 -1.33
N HIS A 148 -2.16 -2.66 -1.81
CA HIS A 148 -2.14 -1.27 -1.38
C HIS A 148 -2.80 -0.41 -2.45
N VAL A 149 -3.87 0.27 -2.08
CA VAL A 149 -4.77 0.97 -3.00
C VAL A 149 -4.34 2.41 -3.31
N GLY A 150 -3.08 2.77 -3.06
CA GLY A 150 -2.50 4.07 -3.43
C GLY A 150 -2.24 5.00 -2.25
N ASP A 151 -1.62 6.12 -2.56
CA ASP A 151 -1.21 7.19 -1.65
C ASP A 151 -0.27 6.72 -0.52
N TYR A 152 1.02 6.74 -0.86
CA TYR A 152 2.13 6.40 0.04
C TYR A 152 2.84 7.65 0.54
N TYR A 153 2.89 8.70 -0.30
CA TYR A 153 3.74 9.87 -0.16
C TYR A 153 2.94 11.09 0.26
N TYR A 154 3.03 11.48 1.54
CA TYR A 154 2.33 12.64 2.12
C TYR A 154 3.27 13.69 2.71
N ARG A 155 4.57 13.42 2.86
CA ARG A 155 5.57 14.38 3.36
C ARG A 155 6.05 15.30 2.25
N GLU A 156 5.15 16.11 1.73
CA GLU A 156 5.39 16.99 0.59
C GLU A 156 6.09 18.30 0.97
N ALA A 157 5.88 18.78 2.19
CA ALA A 157 6.42 20.04 2.70
C ALA A 157 7.28 19.83 3.95
N PRO A 158 8.21 20.77 4.24
CA PRO A 158 8.97 20.73 5.47
C PRO A 158 8.06 20.91 6.70
N CYS A 159 8.42 20.25 7.80
CA CYS A 159 7.78 20.47 9.08
C CYS A 159 7.99 21.93 9.52
N PRO A 160 6.94 22.68 9.88
CA PRO A 160 7.10 24.06 10.31
C PRO A 160 7.93 24.16 11.61
N PRO A 161 8.70 25.24 11.78
CA PRO A 161 9.41 25.52 13.03
C PRO A 161 8.46 25.46 14.23
N GLY A 162 8.88 24.83 15.32
CA GLY A 162 8.08 24.72 16.54
C GLY A 162 7.02 23.61 16.55
N THR A 163 6.80 22.89 15.44
CA THR A 163 5.88 21.76 15.38
C THR A 163 6.57 20.47 15.78
N ALA A 164 6.52 20.13 17.07
CA ALA A 164 7.27 19.01 17.65
C ALA A 164 6.95 17.65 17.02
N GLY A 165 5.69 17.42 16.66
CA GLY A 165 5.21 16.12 16.13
C GLY A 165 5.82 15.71 14.79
N CYS A 166 6.29 16.66 14.00
CA CYS A 166 6.93 16.39 12.70
C CYS A 166 8.39 16.88 12.61
N ALA A 167 8.95 17.46 13.68
CA ALA A 167 10.29 18.03 13.66
C ALA A 167 11.35 17.03 13.18
N GLY A 168 12.18 17.43 12.19
CA GLY A 168 13.22 16.57 11.61
C GLY A 168 12.68 15.46 10.69
N SER A 169 11.39 15.43 10.37
CA SER A 169 10.86 14.52 9.34
C SER A 169 11.47 14.84 7.98
N PRO A 170 11.90 13.84 7.21
CA PRO A 170 12.27 14.06 5.82
C PRO A 170 11.03 14.46 5.02
N TYR A 171 11.24 15.25 3.96
CA TYR A 171 10.19 15.71 3.06
C TYR A 171 10.70 15.81 1.62
N GLY A 172 9.78 15.97 0.67
CA GLY A 172 10.08 16.01 -0.75
C GLY A 172 10.28 14.62 -1.36
N ASP A 173 10.17 14.52 -2.68
CA ASP A 173 10.28 13.25 -3.40
C ASP A 173 11.73 12.78 -3.48
N ARG A 174 12.18 12.11 -2.43
CA ARG A 174 13.56 11.60 -2.25
C ARG A 174 13.57 10.33 -1.43
N TRP A 175 14.67 9.57 -1.50
CA TRP A 175 14.80 8.30 -0.81
C TRP A 175 14.51 8.36 0.70
N ALA A 176 15.05 9.36 1.40
CA ALA A 176 14.86 9.48 2.84
C ALA A 176 13.38 9.60 3.21
N THR A 177 12.59 10.29 2.38
CA THR A 177 11.14 10.43 2.58
C THR A 177 10.42 9.12 2.34
N TRP A 178 10.63 8.47 1.20
CA TRP A 178 10.02 7.18 0.87
C TRP A 178 10.37 6.09 1.88
N LYS A 179 11.62 6.11 2.36
CA LYS A 179 12.06 5.20 3.41
C LYS A 179 11.26 5.39 4.68
N ALA A 180 11.09 6.62 5.14
CA ALA A 180 10.36 6.96 6.36
C ALA A 180 8.83 6.81 6.23
N GLU A 181 8.29 7.01 5.02
CA GLU A 181 6.84 6.90 4.75
C GLU A 181 6.37 5.46 4.60
N LEU A 182 7.11 4.65 3.85
CA LEU A 182 6.68 3.32 3.44
C LEU A 182 7.63 2.21 3.90
N PHE A 183 8.91 2.28 3.53
CA PHE A 183 9.77 1.11 3.63
C PHE A 183 10.12 0.72 5.06
N ASP A 184 10.41 1.68 5.93
CA ASP A 184 10.70 1.38 7.35
C ASP A 184 9.43 0.94 8.10
N PRO A 185 8.30 1.69 8.04
CA PRO A 185 7.09 1.30 8.76
C PRO A 185 6.44 0.02 8.24
N ALA A 186 6.51 -0.24 6.94
CA ALA A 186 5.95 -1.45 6.34
C ALA A 186 6.90 -2.64 6.34
N ALA A 187 8.14 -2.52 6.83
CA ALA A 187 9.16 -3.59 6.72
C ALA A 187 8.65 -4.98 7.15
N PRO A 188 7.92 -5.15 8.27
CA PRO A 188 7.37 -6.46 8.64
C PRO A 188 6.37 -6.99 7.62
N LEU A 189 5.54 -6.13 7.04
CA LEU A 189 4.51 -6.51 6.09
C LEU A 189 5.09 -6.73 4.68
N LEU A 190 6.13 -5.97 4.29
CA LEU A 190 6.88 -6.16 3.04
C LEU A 190 7.53 -7.54 2.99
N ALA A 191 8.03 -8.03 4.13
CA ALA A 191 8.60 -9.37 4.24
C ALA A 191 7.53 -10.48 4.30
N ALA A 192 6.35 -10.18 4.82
CA ALA A 192 5.32 -11.18 5.12
C ALA A 192 4.59 -11.72 3.89
N ALA A 193 4.51 -10.97 2.79
CA ALA A 193 3.78 -11.38 1.58
C ALA A 193 4.24 -10.62 0.34
N PRO A 194 3.91 -11.11 -0.88
CA PRO A 194 3.95 -10.33 -2.11
C PRO A 194 2.96 -9.15 -2.08
N TRP A 195 3.25 -8.10 -2.87
CA TRP A 195 2.44 -6.90 -2.93
C TRP A 195 1.95 -6.57 -4.33
N VAL A 196 0.75 -6.02 -4.39
CA VAL A 196 0.21 -5.24 -5.51
C VAL A 196 0.13 -3.79 -5.07
N PHE A 197 0.68 -2.88 -5.86
CA PHE A 197 0.66 -1.44 -5.60
C PHE A 197 -0.18 -0.74 -6.67
N ALA A 198 -1.14 0.08 -6.25
CA ALA A 198 -1.84 1.03 -7.12
C ALA A 198 -1.23 2.42 -6.98
N ARG A 199 -1.21 3.22 -8.03
CA ARG A 199 -0.73 4.60 -7.99
C ARG A 199 -1.83 5.52 -7.46
N GLY A 200 -1.51 6.31 -6.43
CA GLY A 200 -2.38 7.33 -5.91
C GLY A 200 -2.10 8.72 -6.50
N ASN A 201 -2.93 9.70 -6.18
CA ASN A 201 -2.73 11.06 -6.65
C ASN A 201 -1.58 11.79 -5.94
N HIS A 202 -1.12 11.29 -4.80
CA HIS A 202 0.11 11.76 -4.14
C HIS A 202 1.37 11.31 -4.90
N GLU A 203 1.30 10.30 -5.75
CA GLU A 203 2.34 9.84 -6.65
C GLU A 203 2.24 10.47 -8.06
N ALA A 204 1.51 11.58 -8.19
CA ALA A 204 1.43 12.34 -9.44
C ALA A 204 2.78 12.96 -9.83
N CYS A 205 2.92 13.31 -11.11
CA CYS A 205 4.18 13.83 -11.69
C CYS A 205 4.75 15.06 -10.98
N LYS A 206 3.90 15.89 -10.39
CA LYS A 206 4.30 17.09 -9.64
C LYS A 206 4.51 16.84 -8.15
N ARG A 207 4.41 15.59 -7.69
CA ARG A 207 4.46 15.22 -6.27
C ARG A 207 5.48 14.09 -6.03
N GLY A 208 5.04 12.85 -5.81
CA GLY A 208 5.88 11.69 -5.45
C GLY A 208 6.24 10.75 -6.61
N ALA A 209 6.20 11.20 -7.86
CA ALA A 209 6.39 10.34 -9.02
C ALA A 209 7.79 9.73 -9.14
N GLY A 210 8.83 10.43 -8.69
CA GLY A 210 10.21 9.93 -8.78
C GLY A 210 10.37 8.63 -7.98
N GLY A 211 9.89 8.61 -6.73
CA GLY A 211 9.89 7.39 -5.92
C GLY A 211 8.96 6.33 -6.45
N TRP A 212 7.76 6.70 -6.92
CA TRP A 212 6.81 5.76 -7.50
C TRP A 212 7.41 4.98 -8.66
N PHE A 213 7.87 5.66 -9.72
CA PHE A 213 8.38 4.99 -10.92
C PHE A 213 9.67 4.20 -10.68
N ARG A 214 10.51 4.66 -9.76
CA ARG A 214 11.74 3.95 -9.43
C ARG A 214 11.48 2.65 -8.68
N GLN A 215 10.53 2.67 -7.74
CA GLN A 215 10.40 1.64 -6.71
C GLN A 215 9.15 0.78 -6.88
N LEU A 216 7.98 1.38 -7.12
CA LEU A 216 6.69 0.70 -6.98
C LEU A 216 5.97 0.42 -8.30
N ASP A 217 6.13 1.24 -9.32
CA ASP A 217 5.43 1.01 -10.60
C ASP A 217 5.71 -0.40 -11.14
N ALA A 218 4.65 -1.07 -11.60
CA ALA A 218 4.74 -2.41 -12.18
C ALA A 218 5.47 -2.42 -13.53
N ALA A 219 5.43 -1.32 -14.27
CA ALA A 219 6.11 -1.17 -15.55
C ALA A 219 7.62 -0.86 -15.38
N PRO A 220 8.44 -1.02 -16.42
CA PRO A 220 9.82 -0.52 -16.44
C PRO A 220 9.90 0.97 -16.15
N VAL A 221 11.03 1.41 -15.58
CA VAL A 221 11.27 2.85 -15.34
C VAL A 221 11.27 3.64 -16.64
N VAL A 222 10.49 4.71 -16.66
CA VAL A 222 10.40 5.63 -17.79
C VAL A 222 11.24 6.91 -17.56
N LYS A 223 11.70 7.54 -18.62
CA LYS A 223 12.50 8.78 -18.53
C LYS A 223 11.65 10.02 -18.26
N THR A 224 10.43 10.01 -18.77
CA THR A 224 9.45 11.09 -18.57
C THR A 224 8.31 10.57 -17.72
N CYS A 225 7.76 11.41 -16.86
CA CYS A 225 6.61 11.03 -16.05
C CYS A 225 5.34 10.99 -16.91
N PRO A 226 4.74 9.83 -17.17
CA PRO A 226 3.44 9.76 -17.83
C PRO A 226 2.33 10.21 -16.86
N ALA A 227 1.28 10.81 -17.41
CA ALA A 227 0.10 11.20 -16.63
C ALA A 227 -0.54 9.99 -15.97
N ASP A 228 -0.48 8.84 -16.63
CA ASP A 228 -1.05 7.57 -16.19
C ASP A 228 -0.13 6.39 -16.51
N SER A 229 -0.28 5.30 -15.78
CA SER A 229 0.36 4.00 -16.02
C SER A 229 -0.60 3.07 -16.74
N ASP A 230 -0.06 2.12 -17.50
CA ASP A 230 -0.86 1.08 -18.16
C ASP A 230 -1.56 0.17 -17.15
N THR A 231 -2.78 -0.22 -17.47
CA THR A 231 -3.51 -1.24 -16.69
C THR A 231 -2.82 -2.58 -16.80
N PHE A 232 -2.60 -3.24 -15.68
CA PHE A 232 -2.07 -4.58 -15.63
C PHE A 232 -2.97 -5.52 -14.82
N ALA A 233 -2.79 -6.82 -15.03
CA ALA A 233 -3.60 -7.85 -14.41
C ALA A 233 -2.75 -8.80 -13.56
N VAL A 234 -3.33 -9.25 -12.44
CA VAL A 234 -2.78 -10.28 -11.55
C VAL A 234 -3.83 -11.36 -11.37
N ASP A 235 -3.48 -12.59 -11.73
CA ASP A 235 -4.34 -13.75 -11.50
C ASP A 235 -4.31 -14.13 -10.00
N LEU A 236 -5.50 -14.26 -9.40
CA LEU A 236 -5.68 -14.69 -8.01
C LEU A 236 -6.14 -16.15 -7.89
N GLY A 237 -6.08 -16.91 -8.99
CA GLY A 237 -6.58 -18.28 -9.01
C GLY A 237 -8.11 -18.36 -8.84
N GLY A 238 -8.82 -17.50 -9.55
CA GLY A 238 -10.26 -17.30 -9.55
C GLY A 238 -10.57 -15.94 -10.14
N PRO A 239 -10.71 -14.87 -9.35
CA PRO A 239 -10.80 -13.53 -9.90
C PRO A 239 -9.46 -13.06 -10.47
N THR A 240 -9.52 -12.31 -11.57
CA THR A 240 -8.39 -11.54 -12.09
C THR A 240 -8.46 -10.13 -11.50
N LEU A 241 -7.38 -9.69 -10.87
CA LEU A 241 -7.25 -8.36 -10.29
C LEU A 241 -6.64 -7.41 -11.32
N PHE A 242 -7.39 -6.41 -11.77
CA PHE A 242 -6.93 -5.36 -12.68
C PHE A 242 -6.53 -4.13 -11.86
N VAL A 243 -5.29 -3.69 -12.00
CA VAL A 243 -4.81 -2.46 -11.39
C VAL A 243 -4.91 -1.34 -12.43
N VAL A 244 -5.79 -0.38 -12.15
CA VAL A 244 -6.14 0.73 -13.05
C VAL A 244 -5.69 2.03 -12.42
N ASP A 245 -4.81 2.76 -13.10
CA ASP A 245 -4.30 4.05 -12.62
C ASP A 245 -5.38 5.13 -12.73
N SER A 246 -5.69 5.80 -11.61
CA SER A 246 -6.62 6.94 -11.50
C SER A 246 -5.93 8.22 -11.01
N ASN A 247 -4.60 8.26 -11.06
CA ASN A 247 -3.82 9.38 -10.52
C ASN A 247 -4.16 10.75 -11.15
N ASP A 248 -4.46 10.81 -12.44
CA ASP A 248 -4.73 12.03 -13.20
C ASP A 248 -6.22 12.36 -13.35
N THR A 249 -7.10 11.63 -12.69
CA THR A 249 -8.54 11.89 -12.69
C THR A 249 -8.91 13.01 -11.70
N ASP A 250 -10.13 13.49 -11.77
CA ASP A 250 -10.61 14.64 -10.99
C ASP A 250 -11.83 14.27 -10.16
N ASP A 251 -11.88 14.76 -8.91
CA ASP A 251 -12.93 14.45 -7.96
C ASP A 251 -14.25 15.15 -8.31
N PHE A 252 -14.17 16.39 -8.81
CA PHE A 252 -15.33 17.26 -8.98
C PHE A 252 -15.70 17.51 -10.44
N LEU A 253 -14.74 17.30 -11.34
CA LEU A 253 -14.89 17.57 -12.76
C LEU A 253 -14.71 16.28 -13.58
N ALA A 254 -15.40 16.23 -14.70
CA ALA A 254 -15.26 15.15 -15.68
C ALA A 254 -14.82 15.69 -17.05
N PRO A 255 -13.59 16.24 -17.18
CA PRO A 255 -13.11 16.75 -18.46
C PRO A 255 -13.12 15.61 -19.49
N PRO A 256 -13.66 15.84 -20.71
CA PRO A 256 -13.80 14.77 -21.71
C PRO A 256 -12.51 14.00 -22.00
N GLY A 257 -11.36 14.69 -22.00
CA GLY A 257 -10.05 14.06 -22.20
C GLY A 257 -9.66 13.11 -21.06
N ASN A 258 -9.92 13.49 -19.79
CA ASN A 258 -9.65 12.62 -18.62
C ASN A 258 -10.60 11.42 -18.62
N VAL A 259 -11.88 11.65 -18.90
CA VAL A 259 -12.90 10.59 -19.02
C VAL A 259 -12.50 9.59 -20.11
N ALA A 260 -12.08 10.06 -21.28
CA ALA A 260 -11.67 9.20 -22.38
C ALA A 260 -10.42 8.37 -22.06
N ARG A 261 -9.40 8.99 -21.41
CA ARG A 261 -8.19 8.28 -20.98
C ARG A 261 -8.49 7.22 -19.91
N PHE A 262 -9.24 7.56 -18.86
CA PHE A 262 -9.63 6.60 -17.85
C PHE A 262 -10.47 5.46 -18.43
N ALA A 263 -11.38 5.80 -19.33
CA ALA A 263 -12.19 4.85 -20.06
C ALA A 263 -11.37 3.87 -20.92
N ALA A 264 -10.28 4.34 -21.53
CA ALA A 264 -9.37 3.47 -22.27
C ALA A 264 -8.62 2.51 -21.34
N ARG A 265 -8.22 2.93 -20.14
CA ARG A 265 -7.61 2.07 -19.13
C ARG A 265 -8.53 0.95 -18.63
N LEU A 266 -9.85 1.15 -18.69
CA LEU A 266 -10.83 0.10 -18.37
C LEU A 266 -11.03 -0.93 -19.49
N ALA A 267 -10.50 -0.70 -20.69
CA ALA A 267 -10.70 -1.61 -21.82
C ALA A 267 -10.20 -3.04 -21.57
N PRO A 268 -9.03 -3.28 -20.95
CA PRO A 268 -8.57 -4.64 -20.62
C PRO A 268 -9.51 -5.41 -19.68
N VAL A 269 -10.23 -4.69 -18.80
CA VAL A 269 -11.18 -5.30 -17.85
C VAL A 269 -12.38 -5.90 -18.57
N LYS A 270 -12.89 -5.24 -19.61
CA LYS A 270 -14.06 -5.69 -20.38
C LYS A 270 -13.79 -6.97 -21.15
N SER A 271 -12.56 -7.18 -21.64
CA SER A 271 -12.18 -8.32 -22.45
C SER A 271 -11.66 -9.51 -21.64
N ALA A 272 -11.62 -9.38 -20.30
CA ALA A 272 -11.14 -10.47 -19.45
C ALA A 272 -12.11 -11.66 -19.41
N PRO A 273 -11.63 -12.87 -19.58
CA PRO A 273 -12.45 -14.04 -19.32
C PRO A 273 -12.68 -14.20 -17.81
N GLY A 274 -13.90 -14.54 -17.41
CA GLY A 274 -14.22 -14.86 -16.01
C GLY A 274 -14.52 -13.66 -15.12
N VAL A 275 -14.16 -13.78 -13.86
CA VAL A 275 -14.46 -12.79 -12.81
C VAL A 275 -13.34 -11.78 -12.71
N ALA A 276 -13.68 -10.50 -12.77
CA ALA A 276 -12.75 -9.40 -12.58
C ALA A 276 -12.96 -8.68 -11.25
N TRP A 277 -11.86 -8.26 -10.62
CA TRP A 277 -11.80 -7.24 -9.59
C TRP A 277 -10.98 -6.06 -10.12
N ILE A 278 -11.31 -4.85 -9.70
CA ILE A 278 -10.55 -3.65 -10.03
C ILE A 278 -9.89 -3.14 -8.77
N VAL A 279 -8.62 -2.76 -8.87
CA VAL A 279 -7.92 -1.92 -7.89
C VAL A 279 -7.63 -0.59 -8.56
N THR A 280 -8.08 0.47 -7.94
CA THR A 280 -7.81 1.85 -8.36
C THR A 280 -7.70 2.71 -7.11
N HIS A 281 -6.95 3.82 -7.16
CA HIS A 281 -6.84 4.64 -5.97
C HIS A 281 -8.14 5.40 -5.69
N ARG A 282 -8.69 6.13 -6.68
CA ARG A 282 -9.95 6.85 -6.53
C ARG A 282 -11.14 5.91 -6.69
N PRO A 283 -12.12 5.90 -5.77
CA PRO A 283 -13.31 5.06 -5.91
C PRO A 283 -14.20 5.53 -7.07
N PHE A 284 -14.92 4.61 -7.70
CA PHE A 284 -15.94 4.97 -8.66
C PHE A 284 -17.18 5.55 -7.96
N TRP A 285 -17.52 4.95 -6.84
CA TRP A 285 -18.63 5.36 -6.00
C TRP A 285 -18.19 5.42 -4.55
N ASP A 286 -18.69 6.40 -3.85
CA ASP A 286 -18.46 6.58 -2.43
C ASP A 286 -19.74 7.04 -1.75
N ALA A 287 -19.77 6.98 -0.43
CA ALA A 287 -20.86 7.47 0.39
C ALA A 287 -20.35 8.44 1.44
N SER A 288 -21.06 9.55 1.58
CA SER A 288 -20.84 10.52 2.64
C SER A 288 -21.80 10.29 3.79
N ARG A 289 -21.41 10.80 4.95
CA ARG A 289 -22.21 10.79 6.17
C ARG A 289 -22.40 12.21 6.68
N LEU A 290 -23.65 12.60 6.91
CA LEU A 290 -24.02 13.86 7.57
C LEU A 290 -24.88 13.54 8.80
N GLY A 291 -24.28 13.53 9.99
CA GLY A 291 -24.93 13.00 11.18
C GLY A 291 -25.25 11.51 11.01
N ASP A 292 -26.53 11.14 11.13
CA ASP A 292 -27.03 9.77 10.88
C ASP A 292 -27.49 9.54 9.45
N LEU A 293 -27.50 10.58 8.62
CA LEU A 293 -27.91 10.51 7.21
C LEU A 293 -26.75 9.98 6.36
N LEU A 294 -27.01 8.94 5.57
CA LEU A 294 -26.14 8.45 4.51
C LEU A 294 -26.56 9.03 3.17
N ALA A 295 -25.61 9.46 2.37
CA ALA A 295 -25.83 10.06 1.06
C ALA A 295 -24.76 9.66 0.07
N ASP A 296 -24.98 9.95 -1.20
CA ASP A 296 -23.95 9.88 -2.25
C ASP A 296 -22.77 10.80 -1.88
N GLY A 297 -21.55 10.29 -1.94
CA GLY A 297 -20.33 11.06 -1.68
C GLY A 297 -20.07 12.15 -2.71
N HIS A 298 -20.61 12.00 -3.95
CA HIS A 298 -20.44 12.93 -5.07
C HIS A 298 -18.99 13.27 -5.41
N VAL A 299 -18.07 12.35 -5.13
CA VAL A 299 -16.66 12.47 -5.49
C VAL A 299 -16.33 11.63 -6.72
N ASN A 300 -15.12 11.86 -7.29
CA ASN A 300 -14.60 11.09 -8.43
C ASN A 300 -15.46 11.17 -9.69
N ALA A 301 -15.75 12.42 -10.10
CA ALA A 301 -16.60 12.70 -11.25
C ALA A 301 -16.09 12.06 -12.55
N THR A 302 -14.76 12.00 -12.73
CA THR A 302 -14.14 11.38 -13.91
C THR A 302 -14.43 9.88 -13.99
N GLU A 303 -14.26 9.13 -12.89
CA GLU A 303 -14.49 7.68 -12.82
C GLU A 303 -15.95 7.34 -13.05
N ARG A 304 -16.86 8.08 -12.42
CA ARG A 304 -18.32 7.93 -12.62
C ARG A 304 -18.71 8.17 -14.07
N ALA A 305 -18.20 9.24 -14.69
CA ALA A 305 -18.47 9.54 -16.10
C ALA A 305 -17.91 8.46 -17.03
N ALA A 306 -16.71 7.95 -16.75
CA ALA A 306 -16.09 6.89 -17.53
C ALA A 306 -16.80 5.55 -17.37
N ALA A 307 -17.37 5.24 -16.20
CA ALA A 307 -18.13 4.02 -15.94
C ALA A 307 -19.54 4.05 -16.55
N LYS A 308 -20.10 5.26 -16.78
CA LYS A 308 -21.47 5.43 -17.29
C LYS A 308 -21.64 4.78 -18.66
N GLY A 309 -22.64 3.90 -18.76
CA GLY A 309 -22.94 3.18 -20.01
C GLY A 309 -21.94 2.09 -20.38
N ARG A 310 -20.98 1.76 -19.50
CA ARG A 310 -20.07 0.64 -19.73
C ARG A 310 -20.61 -0.65 -19.16
N ASP A 311 -20.29 -1.73 -19.88
CA ASP A 311 -20.54 -3.08 -19.39
C ASP A 311 -19.47 -3.44 -18.34
N LEU A 312 -19.87 -3.46 -17.08
CA LEU A 312 -19.07 -3.96 -15.97
C LEU A 312 -19.60 -5.29 -15.42
N THR A 313 -20.35 -6.05 -16.24
CA THR A 313 -20.97 -7.31 -15.80
C THR A 313 -19.97 -8.37 -15.35
N GLY A 314 -18.74 -8.38 -15.87
CA GLY A 314 -17.64 -9.24 -15.41
C GLY A 314 -17.01 -8.80 -14.08
N VAL A 315 -17.21 -7.54 -13.66
CA VAL A 315 -16.59 -7.00 -12.45
C VAL A 315 -17.45 -7.31 -11.23
N ARG A 316 -16.88 -7.91 -10.19
CA ARG A 316 -17.56 -8.18 -8.93
C ARG A 316 -17.26 -7.15 -7.86
N LEU A 317 -16.02 -6.66 -7.80
CA LEU A 317 -15.54 -5.78 -6.73
C LEU A 317 -14.60 -4.72 -7.28
N ILE A 318 -14.71 -3.51 -6.74
CA ILE A 318 -13.75 -2.42 -6.91
C ILE A 318 -13.15 -2.12 -5.54
N LEU A 319 -11.82 -2.15 -5.44
CA LEU A 319 -11.04 -1.80 -4.26
C LEU A 319 -10.39 -0.43 -4.47
N SER A 320 -10.50 0.46 -3.50
CA SER A 320 -9.93 1.81 -3.59
C SER A 320 -9.57 2.39 -2.22
N GLY A 321 -8.86 3.54 -2.25
CA GLY A 321 -8.52 4.42 -1.15
C GLY A 321 -9.05 5.83 -1.40
N HIS A 322 -8.17 6.84 -1.30
CA HIS A 322 -8.40 8.24 -1.60
C HIS A 322 -9.33 8.97 -0.62
N VAL A 323 -10.46 8.40 -0.29
CA VAL A 323 -11.33 8.86 0.78
C VAL A 323 -10.85 8.18 2.07
N HIS A 324 -10.44 9.00 3.05
CA HIS A 324 -9.76 8.50 4.24
C HIS A 324 -10.77 7.95 5.26
N ASN A 325 -11.51 6.94 4.83
CA ASN A 325 -12.42 6.18 5.66
C ASN A 325 -12.47 4.71 5.21
N PHE A 326 -13.20 3.90 5.94
CA PHE A 326 -13.63 2.58 5.49
C PHE A 326 -15.07 2.67 5.05
N THR A 327 -15.33 2.42 3.76
CA THR A 327 -16.69 2.45 3.21
C THR A 327 -16.93 1.26 2.29
N SER A 328 -18.08 0.62 2.44
CA SER A 328 -18.61 -0.32 1.46
C SER A 328 -19.89 0.21 0.84
N VAL A 329 -20.03 0.06 -0.48
CA VAL A 329 -21.23 0.38 -1.25
C VAL A 329 -21.63 -0.85 -2.04
N GLY A 330 -22.72 -1.50 -1.63
CA GLY A 330 -23.30 -2.68 -2.26
C GLY A 330 -24.53 -2.32 -3.07
N PHE A 331 -24.48 -2.54 -4.40
CA PHE A 331 -25.62 -2.25 -5.30
C PHE A 331 -26.51 -3.47 -5.56
N GLY A 332 -26.06 -4.67 -5.14
CA GLY A 332 -26.66 -5.93 -5.57
C GLY A 332 -26.39 -6.17 -7.06
N SER A 333 -27.23 -5.67 -7.94
CA SER A 333 -27.09 -5.71 -9.40
C SER A 333 -27.69 -4.44 -9.98
N PRO A 334 -27.21 -3.84 -11.09
CA PRO A 334 -26.23 -4.37 -12.05
C PRO A 334 -24.75 -3.95 -11.81
N ARG A 335 -24.46 -3.14 -10.81
CA ARG A 335 -23.12 -2.60 -10.57
C ARG A 335 -22.25 -3.53 -9.71
N PRO A 336 -20.91 -3.53 -9.88
CA PRO A 336 -20.01 -4.15 -8.92
C PRO A 336 -20.08 -3.48 -7.55
N ALA A 337 -19.74 -4.21 -6.50
CA ALA A 337 -19.57 -3.64 -5.18
C ALA A 337 -18.32 -2.75 -5.15
N GLN A 338 -18.34 -1.70 -4.31
CA GLN A 338 -17.22 -0.82 -4.04
C GLN A 338 -16.79 -0.98 -2.59
N LEU A 339 -15.47 -1.14 -2.36
CA LEU A 339 -14.87 -1.14 -1.04
C LEU A 339 -13.74 -0.12 -0.99
N VAL A 340 -13.89 0.88 -0.13
CA VAL A 340 -12.88 1.92 0.14
C VAL A 340 -12.13 1.56 1.41
N VAL A 341 -10.80 1.56 1.38
CA VAL A 341 -9.92 1.26 2.51
C VAL A 341 -8.79 2.28 2.59
N GLY A 342 -9.15 3.57 2.73
CA GLY A 342 -8.23 4.69 2.84
C GLY A 342 -7.81 4.97 4.29
N THR A 343 -7.53 3.94 5.07
CA THR A 343 -7.43 4.04 6.54
C THR A 343 -6.06 3.66 7.09
N GLY A 344 -5.03 3.57 6.23
CA GLY A 344 -3.73 3.02 6.59
C GLY A 344 -2.91 3.89 7.54
N GLY A 345 -3.04 5.23 7.46
CA GLY A 345 -2.18 6.10 8.27
C GLY A 345 -2.43 7.60 8.16
N ASP A 346 -2.83 8.11 7.01
CA ASP A 346 -3.11 9.53 6.84
C ASP A 346 -4.40 9.96 7.55
N THR A 347 -4.51 11.24 7.88
CA THR A 347 -5.63 11.83 8.63
C THR A 347 -6.99 11.41 8.08
N LEU A 348 -7.86 10.88 8.94
CA LEU A 348 -9.20 10.44 8.55
C LEU A 348 -10.12 11.63 8.22
N ASP A 349 -10.95 11.49 7.18
CA ASP A 349 -11.85 12.56 6.71
C ASP A 349 -12.95 12.92 7.71
N PHE A 350 -13.38 11.95 8.51
CA PHE A 350 -14.43 12.17 9.53
C PHE A 350 -13.87 12.28 10.96
N GLY A 351 -12.53 12.43 11.11
CA GLY A 351 -11.85 12.42 12.41
C GLY A 351 -11.96 11.06 13.12
N ASP A 352 -11.47 10.97 14.38
CA ASP A 352 -11.62 9.78 15.19
C ASP A 352 -13.06 9.63 15.66
N ALA A 353 -13.77 8.74 14.99
CA ALA A 353 -14.87 7.89 15.44
C ALA A 353 -16.20 8.50 15.87
N PRO A 354 -17.05 8.92 14.96
CA PRO A 354 -18.46 8.61 15.17
C PRO A 354 -18.66 7.08 15.06
N PRO A 355 -19.68 6.50 15.75
CA PRO A 355 -19.98 5.09 15.59
C PRO A 355 -20.16 4.73 14.10
N PRO A 356 -19.92 3.48 13.69
CA PRO A 356 -20.18 3.08 12.32
C PRO A 356 -21.61 3.42 11.90
N ALA A 357 -21.78 3.89 10.66
CA ALA A 357 -23.10 4.10 10.08
C ALA A 357 -23.38 3.01 9.04
N ALA A 358 -24.58 2.44 9.10
CA ALA A 358 -25.06 1.45 8.16
C ALA A 358 -26.51 1.78 7.75
N GLY A 359 -26.82 1.57 6.48
CA GLY A 359 -28.17 1.82 5.97
C GLY A 359 -28.23 1.81 4.46
N THR A 360 -29.30 2.33 3.90
CA THR A 360 -29.50 2.44 2.46
C THR A 360 -29.58 3.90 2.02
N ALA A 361 -28.96 4.19 0.88
CA ALA A 361 -29.11 5.49 0.20
C ALA A 361 -29.07 5.30 -1.33
N ARG A 362 -29.34 6.38 -2.06
CA ARG A 362 -29.11 6.38 -3.52
C ARG A 362 -27.70 6.87 -3.79
N VAL A 363 -26.90 6.05 -4.46
CA VAL A 363 -25.55 6.41 -4.92
C VAL A 363 -25.55 6.40 -6.44
N ASP A 364 -25.20 7.52 -7.05
CA ASP A 364 -25.25 7.74 -8.51
C ASP A 364 -26.58 7.21 -9.12
N GLY A 365 -27.67 7.58 -8.46
CA GLY A 365 -29.04 7.28 -8.89
C GLY A 365 -29.56 5.88 -8.60
N LEU A 366 -28.75 4.94 -8.12
CA LEU A 366 -29.17 3.57 -7.76
C LEU A 366 -29.26 3.38 -6.25
N PRO A 367 -30.20 2.54 -5.77
CA PRO A 367 -30.22 2.14 -4.37
C PRO A 367 -28.97 1.33 -4.03
N ALA A 368 -28.39 1.61 -2.89
CA ALA A 368 -27.19 0.91 -2.39
C ALA A 368 -27.29 0.68 -0.89
N GLU A 369 -26.77 -0.47 -0.44
CA GLU A 369 -26.45 -0.71 0.96
C GLU A 369 -25.10 -0.10 1.26
N ILE A 370 -25.02 0.68 2.33
CA ILE A 370 -23.83 1.42 2.72
C ILE A 370 -23.43 1.03 4.14
N PHE A 371 -22.15 0.80 4.34
CA PHE A 371 -21.54 0.78 5.65
C PHE A 371 -20.32 1.71 5.61
N THR A 372 -20.18 2.64 6.55
CA THR A 372 -19.05 3.56 6.62
C THR A 372 -18.60 3.83 8.05
N MET A 373 -17.29 4.05 8.24
CA MET A 373 -16.69 4.45 9.51
C MET A 373 -15.35 5.16 9.30
N GLY A 374 -15.07 6.17 10.14
CA GLY A 374 -13.74 6.78 10.28
C GLY A 374 -12.93 6.04 11.34
N ARG A 375 -12.05 5.14 10.95
CA ARG A 375 -11.19 4.40 11.88
C ARG A 375 -9.94 3.92 11.18
N PHE A 376 -8.77 4.14 11.78
CA PHE A 376 -7.52 3.59 11.29
C PHE A 376 -7.48 2.07 11.37
N GLY A 377 -6.90 1.44 10.34
CA GLY A 377 -6.77 0.00 10.30
C GLY A 377 -6.52 -0.55 8.91
N TYR A 378 -6.84 -1.80 8.75
CA TYR A 378 -6.65 -2.57 7.51
C TYR A 378 -7.77 -3.59 7.35
N PHE A 379 -8.00 -4.00 6.12
CA PHE A 379 -9.03 -4.97 5.81
C PHE A 379 -8.41 -6.31 5.38
N VAL A 380 -9.01 -7.41 5.82
CA VAL A 380 -8.59 -8.78 5.48
C VAL A 380 -9.73 -9.50 4.79
N PHE A 381 -9.49 -10.05 3.61
CA PHE A 381 -10.34 -11.05 2.98
C PHE A 381 -9.76 -12.44 3.17
N ASP A 382 -10.57 -13.36 3.67
CA ASP A 382 -10.32 -14.80 3.71
C ASP A 382 -11.22 -15.49 2.66
N ARG A 383 -10.63 -16.27 1.76
CA ARG A 383 -11.36 -17.04 0.75
C ARG A 383 -12.16 -18.17 1.40
N ARG A 384 -13.38 -18.37 0.93
CA ARG A 384 -14.26 -19.46 1.32
C ARG A 384 -14.97 -20.03 0.08
N GLY A 385 -14.28 -20.92 -0.63
CA GLY A 385 -14.73 -21.39 -1.95
C GLY A 385 -14.70 -20.26 -2.97
N GLU A 386 -15.85 -19.88 -3.49
CA GLU A 386 -16.02 -18.76 -4.42
C GLU A 386 -16.33 -17.44 -3.69
N ASP A 387 -16.63 -17.49 -2.40
CA ASP A 387 -16.93 -16.34 -1.56
C ASP A 387 -15.70 -15.82 -0.84
N TRP A 388 -15.81 -14.58 -0.33
CA TRP A 388 -14.79 -13.96 0.50
C TRP A 388 -15.40 -13.41 1.77
N VAL A 389 -14.86 -13.85 2.90
CA VAL A 389 -15.23 -13.33 4.22
C VAL A 389 -14.25 -12.24 4.61
N GLY A 390 -14.76 -11.03 4.81
CA GLY A 390 -13.98 -9.85 5.12
C GLY A 390 -14.05 -9.45 6.58
N ARG A 391 -12.97 -8.90 7.11
CA ARG A 391 -12.91 -8.26 8.42
C ARG A 391 -12.03 -7.02 8.36
N PHE A 392 -12.53 -5.92 8.88
CA PHE A 392 -11.73 -4.75 9.15
C PHE A 392 -11.19 -4.83 10.58
N TYR A 393 -9.88 -4.67 10.72
CA TYR A 393 -9.19 -4.64 12.01
C TYR A 393 -8.68 -3.23 12.30
N ASP A 394 -9.00 -2.72 13.49
CA ASP A 394 -8.52 -1.42 13.96
C ASP A 394 -7.07 -1.50 14.50
N THR A 395 -6.52 -0.35 14.91
CA THR A 395 -5.17 -0.24 15.48
C THR A 395 -4.99 -0.97 16.82
N GLN A 396 -6.07 -1.44 17.44
CA GLN A 396 -6.07 -2.25 18.67
C GLN A 396 -6.29 -3.74 18.37
N ASP A 397 -6.21 -4.12 17.08
CA ASP A 397 -6.41 -5.50 16.60
C ASP A 397 -7.84 -6.06 16.82
N ARG A 398 -8.81 -5.19 17.01
CA ARG A 398 -10.21 -5.56 17.19
C ARG A 398 -10.91 -5.54 15.83
N VAL A 399 -11.83 -6.49 15.64
CA VAL A 399 -12.71 -6.47 14.47
C VAL A 399 -13.69 -5.30 14.62
N ALA A 400 -13.65 -4.34 13.70
CA ALA A 400 -14.54 -3.18 13.68
C ALA A 400 -15.65 -3.29 12.63
N ALA A 401 -15.47 -4.12 11.59
CA ALA A 401 -16.47 -4.49 10.62
C ALA A 401 -16.26 -5.93 10.16
N ALA A 402 -17.35 -6.61 9.81
CA ALA A 402 -17.35 -7.91 9.15
C ALA A 402 -18.14 -7.83 7.85
N SER A 403 -17.69 -8.54 6.83
CA SER A 403 -18.36 -8.55 5.52
C SER A 403 -18.33 -9.92 4.86
N VAL A 404 -19.24 -10.09 3.91
CA VAL A 404 -19.23 -11.22 2.97
C VAL A 404 -19.40 -10.65 1.57
N LEU A 405 -18.52 -11.09 0.67
CA LEU A 405 -18.66 -10.89 -0.77
C LEU A 405 -19.10 -12.21 -1.40
N HIS A 406 -20.34 -12.25 -1.85
CA HIS A 406 -20.92 -13.34 -2.61
C HIS A 406 -21.29 -12.84 -4.02
N GLY A 407 -20.64 -13.36 -5.05
CA GLY A 407 -20.81 -12.81 -6.39
C GLY A 407 -20.44 -11.34 -6.47
N ARG A 408 -21.43 -10.44 -6.63
CA ARG A 408 -21.29 -8.97 -6.61
C ARG A 408 -21.89 -8.36 -5.34
N GLU A 409 -22.51 -9.14 -4.53
CA GLU A 409 -23.16 -8.70 -3.32
C GLU A 409 -22.12 -8.60 -2.22
N LEU A 410 -21.87 -7.39 -1.75
CA LEU A 410 -21.00 -7.09 -0.62
C LEU A 410 -21.87 -6.53 0.50
N VAL A 411 -21.97 -7.28 1.58
CA VAL A 411 -22.67 -6.86 2.80
C VAL A 411 -21.65 -6.65 3.91
N CYS A 412 -21.59 -5.44 4.45
CA CYS A 412 -20.76 -5.10 5.61
C CYS A 412 -21.63 -4.75 6.82
N ARG A 413 -21.21 -5.17 8.00
CA ARG A 413 -21.91 -4.93 9.26
C ARG A 413 -20.94 -4.66 10.41
N ALA A 414 -21.40 -3.96 11.43
CA ALA A 414 -20.69 -3.88 12.69
C ALA A 414 -20.64 -5.26 13.37
N PRO A 415 -19.58 -5.59 14.13
CA PRO A 415 -19.51 -6.85 14.86
C PRO A 415 -20.70 -7.00 15.82
N GLY A 416 -21.34 -8.17 15.79
CA GLY A 416 -22.48 -8.49 16.66
C GLY A 416 -23.84 -7.92 16.24
N SER A 417 -23.92 -7.15 15.15
CA SER A 417 -25.21 -6.81 14.54
C SER A 417 -25.76 -8.02 13.75
N ARG A 418 -27.04 -8.31 13.94
CA ARG A 418 -27.78 -9.39 13.23
C ARG A 418 -28.20 -8.93 11.84
#